data_50d7a15bd437bcfb750da8fe5817b504
#
_entry.id   50d7a15bd437bcfb750da8fe5817b504
#
_cell.length_a   1.000
_cell.length_b   1.000
_cell.length_c   1.000
_cell.angle_alpha   90.00
_cell.angle_beta   90.00
_cell.angle_gamma   90.00
#
_symmetry.space_group_name_H-M   'P 1'
#
loop_
_entity.id
_entity.type
_entity.pdbx_description
1 polymer ?
#
loop_
_entity_poly.entity_id
_entity_poly.type
_entity_poly.pdbx_seq_one_letter_code
_entity_poly.pdbx_strand_id
1 'polypeptide(L)'
;MQEPFHMMSYSFKTTPYSHQLECFEQSRDLKSYALLLDMGTGKTKISTDTAGGLFERGDIDFVLVVTPKGVTENWRPEITKHLPERIAREVCVWKPSLTKSKREELHALATPSEGVLKFLLMNVEAFSTSKGCTVAEYFLKSFRTLMVVDESTTIKNRQSKRSKALCKLGGNAAFKRILTGSPVTRSPLDLYAQMYFLDPNILGFSSFYSFQARYAVVRRRSVGSHSFTEVMGYQRLDELTDKLARNSFRIRKMDCLDLPDKVYTRREVELTSVQKQAYLQMTELALTLLAGGKLSSTKNALTQIMRLQQICLGHLTDDEGVVHELKSNRLKELLEVIEELQGKAVIWATWTRDIRSIASALQDRYGVDAVARLHGETPDNERQGIVESFQDTSSKLRFLVGHPKTGGHGLTLTAASCCIYYSNSYDLELRVQSEDRVHRIGQLNKVTYVDLISPGTVDEKIVKALRDKINVADTILGEELRKWLL
;
A
#
# COMPACT_ATOMS: atom_id res chain seq x y z
N MET A 1 -29.85 -21.54 -38.31
CA MET A 1 -29.33 -20.16 -38.16
C MET A 1 -29.55 -19.78 -36.71
N GLN A 2 -28.50 -19.85 -35.89
CA GLN A 2 -28.53 -19.35 -34.54
C GLN A 2 -28.31 -17.84 -34.62
N GLU A 3 -29.24 -17.06 -34.11
CA GLU A 3 -29.09 -15.61 -33.98
C GLU A 3 -27.82 -15.30 -33.15
N PRO A 4 -27.02 -14.28 -33.56
CA PRO A 4 -25.90 -13.88 -32.73
C PRO A 4 -26.44 -13.33 -31.42
N PHE A 5 -26.04 -13.94 -30.32
CA PHE A 5 -26.23 -13.39 -28.97
C PHE A 5 -25.78 -11.91 -29.00
N HIS A 6 -26.74 -11.01 -28.92
CA HIS A 6 -26.49 -9.59 -28.74
C HIS A 6 -25.74 -9.49 -27.37
N MET A 7 -24.43 -9.32 -27.40
CA MET A 7 -23.66 -8.95 -26.22
C MET A 7 -24.22 -7.61 -25.72
N MET A 8 -25.07 -7.64 -24.69
CA MET A 8 -25.52 -6.42 -24.03
C MET A 8 -24.27 -5.64 -23.60
N SER A 9 -24.02 -4.51 -24.26
CA SER A 9 -22.92 -3.64 -23.90
C SER A 9 -23.23 -3.04 -22.52
N TYR A 10 -22.38 -3.30 -21.53
CA TYR A 10 -22.50 -2.68 -20.21
C TYR A 10 -22.49 -1.15 -20.34
N SER A 11 -23.52 -0.48 -19.82
CA SER A 11 -23.63 0.97 -19.85
C SER A 11 -23.06 1.58 -18.58
N PHE A 12 -21.92 2.26 -18.69
CA PHE A 12 -21.22 2.88 -17.57
C PHE A 12 -21.98 4.10 -17.03
N LYS A 13 -22.03 4.26 -15.70
CA LYS A 13 -22.54 5.48 -15.06
C LYS A 13 -21.59 6.67 -15.22
N THR A 14 -20.30 6.41 -15.13
CA THR A 14 -19.25 7.41 -15.32
C THR A 14 -18.37 6.98 -16.49
N THR A 15 -18.05 7.90 -17.39
CA THR A 15 -17.21 7.62 -18.56
C THR A 15 -15.86 7.06 -18.15
N PRO A 16 -15.48 5.86 -18.61
CA PRO A 16 -14.16 5.31 -18.33
C PRO A 16 -13.08 6.04 -19.16
N TYR A 17 -11.89 6.17 -18.60
CA TYR A 17 -10.70 6.49 -19.39
C TYR A 17 -10.36 5.32 -20.33
N SER A 18 -9.59 5.57 -21.39
CA SER A 18 -9.22 4.54 -22.38
C SER A 18 -8.62 3.28 -21.74
N HIS A 19 -7.68 3.43 -20.84
CA HIS A 19 -7.06 2.32 -20.13
C HIS A 19 -8.02 1.57 -19.17
N GLN A 20 -9.02 2.27 -18.62
CA GLN A 20 -10.04 1.64 -17.78
C GLN A 20 -10.99 0.79 -18.61
N LEU A 21 -11.38 1.30 -19.78
CA LEU A 21 -12.21 0.57 -20.74
C LEU A 21 -11.47 -0.68 -21.23
N GLU A 22 -10.23 -0.51 -21.68
CA GLU A 22 -9.38 -1.62 -22.13
C GLU A 22 -9.23 -2.71 -21.06
N CYS A 23 -8.90 -2.33 -19.82
CA CYS A 23 -8.79 -3.28 -18.70
C CYS A 23 -10.11 -3.97 -18.40
N PHE A 24 -11.24 -3.25 -18.46
CA PHE A 24 -12.58 -3.82 -18.27
C PHE A 24 -12.87 -4.86 -19.36
N GLU A 25 -12.68 -4.52 -20.64
CA GLU A 25 -12.94 -5.41 -21.77
C GLU A 25 -12.08 -6.69 -21.72
N GLN A 26 -10.80 -6.57 -21.37
CA GLN A 26 -9.91 -7.71 -21.25
C GLN A 26 -10.25 -8.62 -20.06
N SER A 27 -10.80 -8.07 -18.97
CA SER A 27 -10.95 -8.81 -17.70
C SER A 27 -12.39 -9.25 -17.40
N ARG A 28 -13.41 -8.59 -17.96
CA ARG A 28 -14.82 -8.76 -17.52
C ARG A 28 -15.34 -10.19 -17.57
N ASP A 29 -14.89 -10.98 -18.55
CA ASP A 29 -15.37 -12.35 -18.78
C ASP A 29 -14.48 -13.42 -18.11
N LEU A 30 -13.31 -13.03 -17.60
CA LEU A 30 -12.37 -13.95 -16.98
C LEU A 30 -12.72 -14.22 -15.51
N LYS A 31 -12.71 -15.50 -15.12
CA LYS A 31 -12.99 -15.91 -13.73
C LYS A 31 -11.98 -15.34 -12.74
N SER A 32 -10.72 -15.23 -13.14
CA SER A 32 -9.62 -14.78 -12.28
C SER A 32 -8.73 -13.81 -13.03
N TYR A 33 -8.50 -12.61 -12.49
CA TYR A 33 -7.67 -11.61 -13.16
C TYR A 33 -7.02 -10.65 -12.17
N ALA A 34 -5.80 -10.19 -12.48
CA ALA A 34 -5.06 -9.24 -11.67
C ALA A 34 -5.09 -7.83 -12.31
N LEU A 35 -5.54 -6.85 -11.56
CA LEU A 35 -5.50 -5.44 -11.95
C LEU A 35 -4.25 -4.80 -11.31
N LEU A 36 -3.14 -4.84 -12.05
CA LEU A 36 -1.83 -4.33 -11.62
C LEU A 36 -1.66 -2.88 -12.07
N LEU A 37 -2.57 -2.01 -11.66
CA LEU A 37 -2.61 -0.60 -12.04
C LEU A 37 -2.05 0.28 -10.93
N ASP A 38 -1.30 1.30 -11.29
CA ASP A 38 -0.79 2.29 -10.33
C ASP A 38 -1.91 2.91 -9.49
N MET A 39 -1.57 3.48 -8.35
CA MET A 39 -2.56 4.12 -7.48
C MET A 39 -3.19 5.33 -8.19
N GLY A 40 -4.52 5.47 -8.06
CA GLY A 40 -5.26 6.58 -8.67
C GLY A 40 -5.59 6.41 -10.14
N THR A 41 -5.34 5.25 -10.78
CA THR A 41 -5.71 4.97 -12.17
C THR A 41 -7.10 4.34 -12.32
N GLY A 42 -7.84 4.13 -11.22
CA GLY A 42 -9.25 3.72 -11.24
C GLY A 42 -9.51 2.24 -11.03
N LYS A 43 -8.65 1.50 -10.32
CA LYS A 43 -8.86 0.07 -9.95
C LYS A 43 -10.24 -0.19 -9.37
N THR A 44 -10.69 0.65 -8.43
CA THR A 44 -11.99 0.54 -7.76
C THR A 44 -13.14 0.70 -8.75
N LYS A 45 -13.05 1.69 -9.67
CA LYS A 45 -14.03 1.88 -10.75
C LYS A 45 -14.13 0.65 -11.63
N ILE A 46 -13.01 0.15 -12.15
CA ILE A 46 -12.98 -1.04 -13.02
C ILE A 46 -13.62 -2.24 -12.32
N SER A 47 -13.31 -2.45 -11.04
CA SER A 47 -13.88 -3.56 -10.25
C SER A 47 -15.38 -3.38 -10.00
N THR A 48 -15.85 -2.14 -9.77
CA THR A 48 -17.25 -1.83 -9.60
C THR A 48 -18.04 -2.04 -10.90
N ASP A 49 -17.48 -1.58 -12.02
CA ASP A 49 -18.08 -1.80 -13.35
C ASP A 49 -18.10 -3.30 -13.73
N THR A 50 -17.02 -4.03 -13.40
CA THR A 50 -16.98 -5.50 -13.57
C THR A 50 -18.07 -6.17 -12.75
N ALA A 51 -18.28 -5.78 -11.50
CA ALA A 51 -19.36 -6.29 -10.67
C ALA A 51 -20.74 -6.01 -11.27
N GLY A 52 -20.97 -4.80 -11.76
CA GLY A 52 -22.20 -4.41 -12.44
C GLY A 52 -22.47 -5.24 -13.69
N GLY A 53 -21.46 -5.41 -14.56
CA GLY A 53 -21.58 -6.20 -15.77
C GLY A 53 -21.83 -7.70 -15.53
N LEU A 54 -21.15 -8.27 -14.52
CA LEU A 54 -21.39 -9.66 -14.09
C LEU A 54 -22.81 -9.85 -13.51
N PHE A 55 -23.27 -8.86 -12.75
CA PHE A 55 -24.63 -8.89 -12.18
C PHE A 55 -25.73 -8.82 -13.25
N GLU A 56 -25.59 -7.91 -14.23
CA GLU A 56 -26.57 -7.77 -15.33
C GLU A 56 -26.70 -9.03 -16.19
N ARG A 57 -25.60 -9.81 -16.29
CA ARG A 57 -25.62 -11.12 -16.95
C ARG A 57 -26.17 -12.26 -16.08
N GLY A 58 -26.42 -11.98 -14.81
CA GLY A 58 -26.82 -12.99 -13.84
C GLY A 58 -25.69 -13.94 -13.41
N ASP A 59 -24.42 -13.57 -13.62
CA ASP A 59 -23.26 -14.38 -13.23
C ASP A 59 -22.97 -14.32 -11.73
N ILE A 60 -23.30 -13.18 -11.10
CA ILE A 60 -23.14 -12.95 -9.66
C ILE A 60 -24.37 -12.25 -9.07
N ASP A 61 -24.54 -12.36 -7.77
CA ASP A 61 -25.51 -11.64 -6.94
C ASP A 61 -24.85 -10.97 -5.72
N PHE A 62 -23.56 -11.23 -5.51
CA PHE A 62 -22.82 -10.75 -4.35
C PHE A 62 -21.37 -10.35 -4.68
N VAL A 63 -20.86 -9.35 -3.97
CA VAL A 63 -19.47 -8.92 -4.05
C VAL A 63 -18.85 -8.89 -2.65
N LEU A 64 -17.81 -9.67 -2.44
CA LEU A 64 -16.98 -9.60 -1.23
C LEU A 64 -15.71 -8.80 -1.53
N VAL A 65 -15.60 -7.62 -0.92
CA VAL A 65 -14.40 -6.78 -1.07
C VAL A 65 -13.56 -6.87 0.20
N VAL A 66 -12.30 -7.26 0.03
CA VAL A 66 -11.32 -7.36 1.12
C VAL A 66 -10.28 -6.28 0.93
N THR A 67 -10.13 -5.41 1.93
CA THR A 67 -9.28 -4.21 1.84
C THR A 67 -8.38 -4.06 3.08
N PRO A 68 -7.32 -3.26 3.04
CA PRO A 68 -6.68 -2.76 4.27
C PRO A 68 -7.67 -1.96 5.12
N LYS A 69 -7.55 -2.02 6.45
CA LYS A 69 -8.48 -1.40 7.41
C LYS A 69 -8.80 0.08 7.11
N GLY A 70 -7.79 0.85 6.72
CA GLY A 70 -7.96 2.30 6.46
C GLY A 70 -8.68 2.66 5.16
N VAL A 71 -8.98 1.69 4.28
CA VAL A 71 -9.58 1.93 2.94
C VAL A 71 -11.00 1.38 2.83
N THR A 72 -11.42 0.55 3.77
CA THR A 72 -12.69 -0.18 3.69
C THR A 72 -13.89 0.75 3.47
N GLU A 73 -13.98 1.83 4.21
CA GLU A 73 -15.09 2.80 4.08
C GLU A 73 -15.06 3.58 2.75
N ASN A 74 -13.88 3.73 2.13
CA ASN A 74 -13.73 4.48 0.86
C ASN A 74 -14.40 3.76 -0.32
N TRP A 75 -14.64 2.48 -0.24
CA TRP A 75 -15.32 1.72 -1.28
C TRP A 75 -16.80 2.10 -1.43
N ARG A 76 -17.47 2.46 -0.33
CA ARG A 76 -18.90 2.81 -0.33
C ARG A 76 -19.22 4.00 -1.26
N PRO A 77 -18.56 5.18 -1.14
CA PRO A 77 -18.79 6.29 -2.05
C PRO A 77 -18.37 5.97 -3.49
N GLU A 78 -17.31 5.20 -3.71
CA GLU A 78 -16.87 4.80 -5.06
C GLU A 78 -17.89 3.86 -5.74
N ILE A 79 -18.46 2.89 -5.01
CA ILE A 79 -19.56 2.05 -5.51
C ILE A 79 -20.75 2.93 -5.91
N THR A 80 -21.13 3.87 -5.05
CA THR A 80 -22.23 4.80 -5.33
C THR A 80 -21.97 5.68 -6.54
N LYS A 81 -20.73 6.12 -6.71
CA LYS A 81 -20.30 6.99 -7.81
C LYS A 81 -20.31 6.28 -9.15
N HIS A 82 -19.88 5.01 -9.20
CA HIS A 82 -19.59 4.32 -10.45
C HIS A 82 -20.65 3.28 -10.86
N LEU A 83 -21.31 2.61 -9.91
CA LEU A 83 -22.34 1.61 -10.23
C LEU A 83 -23.58 2.31 -10.80
N PRO A 84 -24.11 1.87 -11.97
CA PRO A 84 -25.31 2.45 -12.58
C PRO A 84 -26.53 2.45 -11.65
N GLU A 85 -27.34 3.52 -11.71
CA GLU A 85 -28.52 3.66 -10.85
C GLU A 85 -29.59 2.58 -11.11
N ARG A 86 -29.65 2.02 -12.30
CA ARG A 86 -30.55 0.89 -12.63
C ARG A 86 -30.22 -0.39 -11.88
N ILE A 87 -29.02 -0.51 -11.30
CA ILE A 87 -28.62 -1.65 -10.44
C ILE A 87 -28.89 -1.26 -8.99
N ALA A 88 -29.97 -1.82 -8.43
CA ALA A 88 -30.23 -1.69 -7.01
C ALA A 88 -29.10 -2.33 -6.20
N ARG A 89 -28.69 -1.70 -5.11
CA ARG A 89 -27.53 -2.15 -4.34
C ARG A 89 -27.72 -2.04 -2.83
N GLU A 90 -27.13 -2.97 -2.11
CA GLU A 90 -26.97 -2.96 -0.66
C GLU A 90 -25.47 -3.04 -0.33
N VAL A 91 -24.98 -2.20 0.59
CA VAL A 91 -23.56 -2.15 0.97
C VAL A 91 -23.44 -2.21 2.48
N CYS A 92 -22.83 -3.27 3.00
CA CYS A 92 -22.54 -3.44 4.43
C CYS A 92 -21.03 -3.43 4.69
N VAL A 93 -20.59 -2.69 5.73
CA VAL A 93 -19.20 -2.71 6.20
C VAL A 93 -19.13 -3.54 7.47
N TRP A 94 -18.38 -4.62 7.40
CA TRP A 94 -18.17 -5.50 8.55
C TRP A 94 -17.27 -4.87 9.60
N LYS A 95 -17.62 -5.03 10.88
CA LYS A 95 -16.82 -4.62 12.04
C LYS A 95 -16.70 -5.74 13.06
N PRO A 96 -15.56 -5.91 13.76
CA PRO A 96 -15.34 -6.98 14.73
C PRO A 96 -16.36 -6.96 15.89
N SER A 97 -16.66 -5.75 16.39
CA SER A 97 -17.69 -5.50 17.40
C SER A 97 -18.99 -5.12 16.70
N LEU A 98 -19.92 -6.04 16.65
CA LEU A 98 -21.24 -5.82 16.05
C LEU A 98 -22.17 -5.20 17.10
N THR A 99 -22.53 -3.94 16.93
CA THR A 99 -23.69 -3.34 17.61
C THR A 99 -24.97 -4.02 17.13
N LYS A 100 -26.08 -3.82 17.83
CA LYS A 100 -27.39 -4.38 17.43
C LYS A 100 -27.72 -3.99 15.99
N SER A 101 -27.63 -2.71 15.67
CA SER A 101 -27.87 -2.18 14.30
C SER A 101 -26.97 -2.83 13.25
N LYS A 102 -25.68 -3.04 13.52
CA LYS A 102 -24.76 -3.69 12.58
C LYS A 102 -25.02 -5.18 12.38
N ARG A 103 -25.58 -5.87 13.39
CA ARG A 103 -26.06 -7.24 13.22
C ARG A 103 -27.29 -7.30 12.31
N GLU A 104 -28.23 -6.35 12.50
CA GLU A 104 -29.41 -6.22 11.67
C GLU A 104 -29.06 -5.93 10.21
N GLU A 105 -28.11 -4.99 9.93
CA GLU A 105 -27.59 -4.74 8.59
C GLU A 105 -26.98 -6.01 7.95
N LEU A 106 -26.17 -6.75 8.71
CA LEU A 106 -25.54 -7.95 8.20
C LEU A 106 -26.57 -9.07 7.95
N HIS A 107 -27.60 -9.16 8.80
CA HIS A 107 -28.70 -10.12 8.63
C HIS A 107 -29.55 -9.75 7.42
N ALA A 108 -29.89 -8.48 7.22
CA ALA A 108 -30.59 -8.00 6.03
C ALA A 108 -29.79 -8.33 4.75
N LEU A 109 -28.48 -8.09 4.76
CA LEU A 109 -27.60 -8.44 3.63
C LEU A 109 -27.62 -9.95 3.31
N ALA A 110 -27.76 -10.81 4.34
CA ALA A 110 -27.82 -12.26 4.20
C ALA A 110 -29.14 -12.77 3.61
N THR A 111 -30.21 -11.96 3.64
CA THR A 111 -31.52 -12.34 3.10
C THR A 111 -31.48 -12.20 1.57
N PRO A 112 -31.80 -13.25 0.78
CA PRO A 112 -31.88 -13.17 -0.67
C PRO A 112 -32.86 -12.06 -1.12
N SER A 113 -32.45 -11.24 -2.07
CA SER A 113 -33.28 -10.18 -2.68
C SER A 113 -33.06 -10.22 -4.19
N GLU A 114 -34.11 -10.45 -4.97
CA GLU A 114 -34.00 -10.44 -6.43
C GLU A 114 -33.72 -9.03 -6.95
N GLY A 115 -32.87 -8.93 -7.96
CA GLY A 115 -32.54 -7.66 -8.61
C GLY A 115 -31.68 -6.70 -7.80
N VAL A 116 -31.10 -7.14 -6.68
CA VAL A 116 -30.23 -6.33 -5.81
C VAL A 116 -28.83 -6.91 -5.76
N LEU A 117 -27.82 -6.13 -6.19
CA LEU A 117 -26.40 -6.48 -6.05
C LEU A 117 -25.92 -6.13 -4.64
N LYS A 118 -25.43 -7.10 -3.92
CA LYS A 118 -25.01 -6.96 -2.52
C LYS A 118 -23.51 -6.88 -2.37
N PHE A 119 -23.05 -5.98 -1.51
CA PHE A 119 -21.62 -5.77 -1.21
C PHE A 119 -21.34 -5.96 0.27
N LEU A 120 -20.39 -6.83 0.60
CA LEU A 120 -19.81 -6.92 1.93
C LEU A 120 -18.36 -6.43 1.87
N LEU A 121 -18.08 -5.35 2.59
CA LEU A 121 -16.74 -4.75 2.69
C LEU A 121 -16.10 -5.22 3.99
N MET A 122 -14.96 -5.91 3.91
CA MET A 122 -14.24 -6.46 5.07
C MET A 122 -12.78 -6.01 5.05
N ASN A 123 -12.23 -5.74 6.24
CA ASN A 123 -10.79 -5.53 6.33
C ASN A 123 -10.03 -6.87 6.27
N VAL A 124 -8.81 -6.85 5.76
CA VAL A 124 -7.98 -8.06 5.58
C VAL A 124 -7.61 -8.71 6.91
N GLU A 125 -7.54 -7.94 8.00
CA GLU A 125 -7.25 -8.43 9.35
C GLU A 125 -8.36 -9.35 9.88
N ALA A 126 -9.60 -9.17 9.43
CA ALA A 126 -10.73 -10.05 9.77
C ALA A 126 -10.42 -11.52 9.43
N PHE A 127 -9.68 -11.76 8.37
CA PHE A 127 -9.30 -13.11 7.92
C PHE A 127 -8.17 -13.76 8.75
N SER A 128 -7.66 -13.06 9.74
CA SER A 128 -6.80 -13.64 10.78
C SER A 128 -7.61 -14.13 11.99
N THR A 129 -8.93 -13.92 12.00
CA THR A 129 -9.85 -14.29 13.08
C THR A 129 -10.87 -15.34 12.62
N SER A 130 -11.29 -16.23 13.51
CA SER A 130 -12.33 -17.23 13.21
C SER A 130 -13.66 -16.56 12.84
N LYS A 131 -14.05 -15.51 13.58
CA LYS A 131 -15.30 -14.79 13.36
C LYS A 131 -15.41 -14.18 11.95
N GLY A 132 -14.34 -13.51 11.51
CA GLY A 132 -14.31 -12.93 10.16
C GLY A 132 -14.36 -13.99 9.07
N CYS A 133 -13.60 -15.08 9.23
CA CYS A 133 -13.62 -16.21 8.30
C CYS A 133 -15.01 -16.86 8.22
N THR A 134 -15.69 -17.08 9.35
CA THR A 134 -17.04 -17.70 9.38
C THR A 134 -18.07 -16.84 8.65
N VAL A 135 -18.04 -15.51 8.85
CA VAL A 135 -18.92 -14.59 8.15
C VAL A 135 -18.67 -14.62 6.64
N ALA A 136 -17.40 -14.48 6.22
CA ALA A 136 -17.05 -14.52 4.80
C ALA A 136 -17.43 -15.87 4.15
N GLU A 137 -17.19 -17.00 4.83
CA GLU A 137 -17.53 -18.33 4.34
C GLU A 137 -19.03 -18.50 4.13
N TYR A 138 -19.84 -17.97 5.06
CA TYR A 138 -21.31 -18.01 4.92
C TYR A 138 -21.75 -17.33 3.62
N PHE A 139 -21.32 -16.10 3.36
CA PHE A 139 -21.71 -15.37 2.16
C PHE A 139 -21.18 -16.01 0.87
N LEU A 140 -19.92 -16.46 0.88
CA LEU A 140 -19.32 -17.14 -0.27
C LEU A 140 -20.00 -18.47 -0.64
N LYS A 141 -20.64 -19.16 0.33
CA LYS A 141 -21.40 -20.38 0.08
C LYS A 141 -22.86 -20.11 -0.29
N SER A 142 -23.42 -18.99 0.16
CA SER A 142 -24.83 -18.65 -0.03
C SER A 142 -25.10 -17.91 -1.35
N PHE A 143 -24.10 -17.25 -1.93
CA PHE A 143 -24.24 -16.37 -3.09
C PHE A 143 -23.20 -16.66 -4.17
N ARG A 144 -23.55 -16.39 -5.44
CA ARG A 144 -22.58 -16.38 -6.54
C ARG A 144 -21.76 -15.10 -6.44
N THR A 145 -20.53 -15.24 -6.00
CA THR A 145 -19.73 -14.11 -5.51
C THR A 145 -18.58 -13.75 -6.45
N LEU A 146 -18.42 -12.44 -6.69
CA LEU A 146 -17.14 -11.84 -7.09
C LEU A 146 -16.35 -11.49 -5.83
N MET A 147 -15.19 -12.11 -5.64
CA MET A 147 -14.29 -11.79 -4.54
C MET A 147 -13.14 -10.89 -5.01
N VAL A 148 -13.03 -9.71 -4.41
CA VAL A 148 -12.02 -8.70 -4.73
C VAL A 148 -11.08 -8.53 -3.54
N VAL A 149 -9.76 -8.65 -3.76
CA VAL A 149 -8.74 -8.34 -2.74
C VAL A 149 -8.00 -7.08 -3.18
N ASP A 150 -8.33 -5.98 -2.53
CA ASP A 150 -7.68 -4.69 -2.75
C ASP A 150 -6.38 -4.60 -1.94
N GLU A 151 -5.36 -3.96 -2.50
CA GLU A 151 -3.99 -3.96 -2.01
C GLU A 151 -3.51 -5.39 -1.69
N SER A 152 -3.50 -6.23 -2.72
CA SER A 152 -3.21 -7.67 -2.60
C SER A 152 -1.83 -8.00 -2.04
N THR A 153 -0.91 -7.04 -1.98
CA THR A 153 0.35 -7.14 -1.23
C THR A 153 0.14 -7.51 0.25
N THR A 154 -1.03 -7.21 0.81
CA THR A 154 -1.41 -7.62 2.17
C THR A 154 -1.43 -9.13 2.36
N ILE A 155 -1.57 -9.91 1.28
CA ILE A 155 -1.58 -11.38 1.29
C ILE A 155 -0.33 -12.02 0.69
N LYS A 156 0.72 -11.24 0.34
CA LYS A 156 1.98 -11.75 -0.24
C LYS A 156 2.70 -12.79 0.60
N ASN A 157 2.55 -12.73 1.94
CA ASN A 157 3.12 -13.75 2.83
C ASN A 157 2.18 -14.96 2.93
N ARG A 158 2.51 -16.01 2.16
CA ARG A 158 1.78 -17.28 2.12
C ARG A 158 1.59 -17.99 3.48
N GLN A 159 2.46 -17.70 4.46
CA GLN A 159 2.39 -18.32 5.78
C GLN A 159 1.45 -17.58 6.74
N SER A 160 1.07 -16.35 6.44
CA SER A 160 0.16 -15.58 7.28
C SER A 160 -1.23 -16.22 7.36
N LYS A 161 -1.86 -16.11 8.54
CA LYS A 161 -3.23 -16.64 8.75
C LYS A 161 -4.21 -16.11 7.72
N ARG A 162 -4.17 -14.79 7.45
CA ARG A 162 -5.05 -14.12 6.49
C ARG A 162 -4.85 -14.62 5.06
N SER A 163 -3.59 -14.81 4.61
CA SER A 163 -3.32 -15.32 3.26
C SER A 163 -3.86 -16.74 3.08
N LYS A 164 -3.59 -17.63 4.04
CA LYS A 164 -4.13 -19.01 4.03
C LYS A 164 -5.66 -19.04 4.02
N ALA A 165 -6.28 -18.19 4.85
CA ALA A 165 -7.75 -18.12 4.91
C ALA A 165 -8.35 -17.62 3.60
N LEU A 166 -7.80 -16.54 3.03
CA LEU A 166 -8.28 -15.97 1.77
C LEU A 166 -8.09 -16.93 0.59
N CYS A 167 -6.94 -17.60 0.48
CA CYS A 167 -6.73 -18.62 -0.55
C CYS A 167 -7.74 -19.79 -0.44
N LYS A 168 -8.02 -20.26 0.80
CA LYS A 168 -9.00 -21.32 1.04
C LYS A 168 -10.41 -20.87 0.68
N LEU A 169 -10.85 -19.72 1.21
CA LEU A 169 -12.19 -19.18 1.01
C LEU A 169 -12.44 -18.76 -0.44
N GLY A 170 -11.43 -18.24 -1.13
CA GLY A 170 -11.50 -17.85 -2.54
C GLY A 170 -11.86 -19.01 -3.48
N GLY A 171 -11.68 -20.26 -3.05
CA GLY A 171 -12.16 -21.43 -3.79
C GLY A 171 -13.70 -21.51 -3.93
N ASN A 172 -14.45 -20.81 -3.08
CA ASN A 172 -15.92 -20.75 -3.16
C ASN A 172 -16.43 -19.56 -4.00
N ALA A 173 -15.55 -18.65 -4.44
CA ALA A 173 -15.95 -17.51 -5.25
C ALA A 173 -16.03 -17.89 -6.74
N ALA A 174 -17.09 -17.43 -7.42
CA ALA A 174 -17.28 -17.64 -8.86
C ALA A 174 -16.26 -16.84 -9.69
N PHE A 175 -15.99 -15.63 -9.26
CA PHE A 175 -15.02 -14.72 -9.88
C PHE A 175 -14.06 -14.13 -8.85
N LYS A 176 -12.81 -13.87 -9.25
CA LYS A 176 -11.79 -13.32 -8.35
C LYS A 176 -11.01 -12.20 -9.01
N ARG A 177 -10.71 -11.14 -8.24
CA ARG A 177 -9.83 -10.03 -8.65
C ARG A 177 -8.85 -9.73 -7.53
N ILE A 178 -7.63 -9.43 -7.92
CA ILE A 178 -6.67 -8.75 -7.04
C ILE A 178 -6.34 -7.38 -7.62
N LEU A 179 -6.21 -6.40 -6.74
CA LEU A 179 -5.91 -5.02 -7.10
C LEU A 179 -4.64 -4.60 -6.37
N THR A 180 -3.66 -4.09 -7.11
CA THR A 180 -2.47 -3.47 -6.52
C THR A 180 -1.69 -2.67 -7.55
N GLY A 181 -1.04 -1.59 -7.12
CA GLY A 181 -0.10 -0.83 -7.95
C GLY A 181 1.30 -1.44 -7.94
N SER A 182 1.65 -2.17 -6.88
CA SER A 182 3.01 -2.68 -6.66
C SER A 182 2.98 -4.13 -6.18
N PRO A 183 2.73 -5.11 -7.06
CA PRO A 183 2.58 -6.52 -6.67
C PRO A 183 3.86 -7.14 -6.11
N VAL A 184 5.01 -6.56 -6.44
CA VAL A 184 6.34 -6.94 -5.93
C VAL A 184 6.88 -5.82 -5.08
N THR A 185 7.09 -6.06 -3.79
CA THR A 185 7.56 -5.05 -2.84
C THR A 185 8.89 -5.41 -2.19
N ARG A 186 9.17 -6.69 -2.03
CA ARG A 186 10.44 -7.19 -1.45
C ARG A 186 11.19 -8.09 -2.42
N SER A 187 10.46 -8.92 -3.12
CA SER A 187 11.05 -9.89 -4.04
C SER A 187 10.01 -10.42 -5.02
N PRO A 188 10.44 -10.98 -6.16
CA PRO A 188 9.56 -11.69 -7.10
C PRO A 188 8.71 -12.78 -6.45
N LEU A 189 9.18 -13.33 -5.34
CA LEU A 189 8.47 -14.38 -4.60
C LEU A 189 7.18 -13.88 -3.92
N ASP A 190 7.02 -12.56 -3.78
CA ASP A 190 5.78 -11.92 -3.30
C ASP A 190 4.57 -12.22 -4.19
N LEU A 191 4.80 -12.55 -5.47
CA LEU A 191 3.75 -12.85 -6.44
C LEU A 191 3.06 -14.20 -6.18
N TYR A 192 3.77 -15.17 -5.59
CA TYR A 192 3.25 -16.53 -5.47
C TYR A 192 1.87 -16.59 -4.78
N ALA A 193 1.76 -16.01 -3.59
CA ALA A 193 0.51 -16.08 -2.82
C ALA A 193 -0.63 -15.26 -3.45
N GLN A 194 -0.31 -14.16 -4.10
CA GLN A 194 -1.27 -13.31 -4.78
C GLN A 194 -1.88 -14.02 -6.01
N MET A 195 -1.03 -14.63 -6.85
CA MET A 195 -1.49 -15.39 -8.02
C MET A 195 -2.17 -16.71 -7.61
N TYR A 196 -1.67 -17.37 -6.56
CA TYR A 196 -2.30 -18.58 -6.00
C TYR A 196 -3.72 -18.32 -5.48
N PHE A 197 -3.99 -17.15 -4.93
CA PHE A 197 -5.36 -16.74 -4.58
C PHE A 197 -6.26 -16.66 -5.81
N LEU A 198 -5.78 -16.09 -6.91
CA LEU A 198 -6.56 -16.01 -8.16
C LEU A 198 -6.82 -17.39 -8.73
N ASP A 199 -5.79 -18.13 -9.04
CA ASP A 199 -5.84 -19.50 -9.50
C ASP A 199 -4.47 -20.16 -9.28
N PRO A 200 -4.40 -21.31 -8.58
CA PRO A 200 -3.16 -22.05 -8.37
C PRO A 200 -2.41 -22.41 -9.66
N ASN A 201 -3.11 -22.49 -10.79
CA ASN A 201 -2.55 -22.89 -12.08
C ASN A 201 -1.89 -21.73 -12.85
N ILE A 202 -2.15 -20.48 -12.52
CA ILE A 202 -1.62 -19.31 -13.26
C ILE A 202 -0.09 -19.36 -13.37
N LEU A 203 0.60 -19.63 -12.28
CA LEU A 203 2.06 -19.72 -12.28
C LEU A 203 2.58 -21.09 -12.73
N GLY A 204 1.73 -22.13 -12.72
CA GLY A 204 2.11 -23.50 -13.13
C GLY A 204 2.99 -24.23 -12.12
N PHE A 205 2.87 -23.92 -10.83
CA PHE A 205 3.65 -24.57 -9.77
C PHE A 205 2.74 -25.13 -8.68
N SER A 206 2.91 -26.40 -8.35
CA SER A 206 2.16 -27.08 -7.29
C SER A 206 2.56 -26.61 -5.88
N SER A 207 3.74 -26.04 -5.71
CA SER A 207 4.23 -25.57 -4.42
C SER A 207 5.06 -24.29 -4.53
N PHE A 208 5.11 -23.55 -3.41
CA PHE A 208 6.01 -22.40 -3.32
C PHE A 208 7.49 -22.78 -3.51
N TYR A 209 7.90 -23.93 -3.03
CA TYR A 209 9.30 -24.35 -3.12
C TYR A 209 9.71 -24.62 -4.57
N SER A 210 8.84 -25.20 -5.39
CA SER A 210 9.09 -25.38 -6.83
C SER A 210 9.12 -24.03 -7.57
N PHE A 211 8.24 -23.08 -7.20
CA PHE A 211 8.27 -21.71 -7.70
C PHE A 211 9.58 -21.01 -7.30
N GLN A 212 9.98 -21.08 -6.02
CA GLN A 212 11.22 -20.49 -5.54
C GLN A 212 12.45 -21.09 -6.25
N ALA A 213 12.52 -22.42 -6.39
CA ALA A 213 13.62 -23.08 -7.10
C ALA A 213 13.74 -22.67 -8.58
N ARG A 214 12.61 -22.29 -9.21
CA ARG A 214 12.61 -21.83 -10.62
C ARG A 214 13.12 -20.40 -10.76
N TYR A 215 12.74 -19.49 -9.86
CA TYR A 215 12.95 -18.05 -10.01
C TYR A 215 13.96 -17.44 -9.06
N ALA A 216 14.42 -18.17 -8.03
CA ALA A 216 15.42 -17.67 -7.10
C ALA A 216 16.67 -18.53 -7.09
N VAL A 217 17.83 -17.89 -7.03
CA VAL A 217 19.12 -18.53 -6.75
C VAL A 217 19.26 -18.58 -5.23
N VAL A 218 19.26 -19.76 -4.66
CA VAL A 218 19.27 -19.96 -3.22
C VAL A 218 20.54 -20.66 -2.74
N ARG A 219 21.04 -20.25 -1.59
CA ARG A 219 22.15 -20.88 -0.89
C ARG A 219 21.69 -21.37 0.48
N ARG A 220 21.98 -22.63 0.79
CA ARG A 220 21.74 -23.17 2.12
C ARG A 220 22.87 -22.74 3.05
N ARG A 221 22.52 -22.07 4.14
CA ARG A 221 23.43 -21.72 5.23
C ARG A 221 23.04 -22.45 6.50
N SER A 222 24.04 -22.84 7.27
CA SER A 222 23.85 -23.41 8.62
C SER A 222 24.55 -22.53 9.65
N VAL A 223 23.85 -22.19 10.73
CA VAL A 223 24.41 -21.47 11.88
C VAL A 223 24.06 -22.31 13.10
N GLY A 224 25.05 -22.98 13.67
CA GLY A 224 24.83 -23.98 14.72
C GLY A 224 23.96 -25.14 14.21
N SER A 225 22.93 -25.51 14.97
CA SER A 225 21.96 -26.56 14.62
C SER A 225 20.86 -26.10 13.64
N HIS A 226 20.78 -24.83 13.30
CA HIS A 226 19.75 -24.29 12.43
C HIS A 226 20.26 -24.08 11.00
N SER A 227 19.57 -24.68 10.00
CA SER A 227 19.81 -24.40 8.60
C SER A 227 18.68 -23.56 8.02
N PHE A 228 19.05 -22.53 7.24
CA PHE A 228 18.10 -21.66 6.53
C PHE A 228 18.55 -21.45 5.08
N THR A 229 17.58 -21.11 4.26
CA THR A 229 17.81 -20.81 2.84
C THR A 229 17.92 -19.31 2.65
N GLU A 230 19.05 -18.86 2.14
CA GLU A 230 19.31 -17.47 1.78
C GLU A 230 19.12 -17.31 0.27
N VAL A 231 18.37 -16.28 -0.13
CA VAL A 231 18.19 -15.91 -1.54
C VAL A 231 19.35 -15.02 -1.95
N MET A 232 20.15 -15.46 -2.90
CA MET A 232 21.32 -14.76 -3.42
C MET A 232 21.01 -13.90 -4.64
N GLY A 233 19.90 -14.19 -5.34
CA GLY A 233 19.48 -13.48 -6.53
C GLY A 233 18.25 -14.11 -7.16
N TYR A 234 17.84 -13.55 -8.29
CA TYR A 234 16.67 -14.03 -9.04
C TYR A 234 17.05 -14.33 -10.48
N GLN A 235 16.32 -15.24 -11.11
CA GLN A 235 16.56 -15.70 -12.47
C GLN A 235 15.24 -15.90 -13.21
N ARG A 236 15.30 -15.96 -14.56
CA ARG A 236 14.15 -16.25 -15.44
C ARG A 236 12.97 -15.29 -15.23
N LEU A 237 13.28 -14.03 -14.99
CA LEU A 237 12.25 -13.02 -14.69
C LEU A 237 11.37 -12.73 -15.91
N ASP A 238 11.91 -12.87 -17.13
CA ASP A 238 11.14 -12.73 -18.38
C ASP A 238 10.03 -13.78 -18.46
N GLU A 239 10.34 -15.05 -18.16
CA GLU A 239 9.34 -16.13 -18.09
C GLU A 239 8.23 -15.82 -17.08
N LEU A 240 8.61 -15.28 -15.93
CA LEU A 240 7.64 -14.88 -14.90
C LEU A 240 6.74 -13.72 -15.38
N THR A 241 7.34 -12.74 -16.04
CA THR A 241 6.63 -11.60 -16.64
C THR A 241 5.62 -12.07 -17.69
N ASP A 242 6.01 -12.99 -18.58
CA ASP A 242 5.12 -13.55 -19.60
C ASP A 242 3.92 -14.31 -19.00
N LYS A 243 4.16 -15.05 -17.91
CA LYS A 243 3.08 -15.74 -17.19
C LYS A 243 2.09 -14.77 -16.54
N LEU A 244 2.62 -13.68 -15.98
CA LEU A 244 1.77 -12.64 -15.36
C LEU A 244 0.93 -11.92 -16.42
N ALA A 245 1.52 -11.54 -17.55
CA ALA A 245 0.86 -10.77 -18.61
C ALA A 245 -0.42 -11.45 -19.13
N ARG A 246 -0.47 -12.77 -19.14
CA ARG A 246 -1.65 -13.55 -19.60
C ARG A 246 -2.87 -13.41 -18.67
N ASN A 247 -2.66 -13.08 -17.41
CA ASN A 247 -3.69 -13.07 -16.37
C ASN A 247 -3.73 -11.75 -15.60
N SER A 248 -3.16 -10.68 -16.18
CA SER A 248 -3.12 -9.37 -15.55
C SER A 248 -3.14 -8.25 -16.58
N PHE A 249 -3.67 -7.11 -16.17
CA PHE A 249 -3.54 -5.85 -16.87
C PHE A 249 -2.59 -4.95 -16.08
N ARG A 250 -1.52 -4.50 -16.73
CA ARG A 250 -0.54 -3.60 -16.12
C ARG A 250 -0.53 -2.26 -16.82
N ILE A 251 -0.68 -1.18 -16.05
CA ILE A 251 -0.50 0.17 -16.56
C ILE A 251 0.10 1.08 -15.49
N ARG A 252 1.00 1.96 -15.92
CA ARG A 252 1.59 3.00 -15.07
C ARG A 252 0.83 4.30 -15.25
N LYS A 253 0.84 5.14 -14.24
CA LYS A 253 0.26 6.49 -14.32
C LYS A 253 0.80 7.30 -15.49
N MET A 254 2.11 7.24 -15.70
CA MET A 254 2.78 7.99 -16.77
C MET A 254 2.39 7.56 -18.17
N ASP A 255 1.84 6.36 -18.33
CA ASP A 255 1.42 5.82 -19.62
C ASP A 255 -0.04 6.20 -19.95
N CYS A 256 -0.84 6.59 -18.97
CA CYS A 256 -2.29 6.77 -19.13
C CYS A 256 -2.84 8.08 -18.56
N LEU A 257 -2.03 8.86 -17.84
CA LEU A 257 -2.44 10.13 -17.26
C LEU A 257 -1.40 11.19 -17.60
N ASP A 258 -1.87 12.34 -18.03
CA ASP A 258 -1.04 13.53 -18.21
C ASP A 258 -0.83 14.18 -16.84
N LEU A 259 0.20 13.73 -16.14
CA LEU A 259 0.59 14.24 -14.83
C LEU A 259 1.93 14.96 -14.93
N PRO A 260 2.11 16.06 -14.19
CA PRO A 260 3.39 16.75 -14.11
C PRO A 260 4.50 15.83 -13.60
N ASP A 261 5.76 16.13 -13.97
CA ASP A 261 6.90 15.33 -13.56
C ASP A 261 7.10 15.26 -12.04
N LYS A 262 7.65 14.14 -11.58
CA LYS A 262 8.21 13.98 -10.24
C LYS A 262 9.66 14.42 -10.22
N VAL A 263 10.02 15.29 -9.29
CA VAL A 263 11.39 15.73 -9.06
C VAL A 263 11.88 15.15 -7.74
N TYR A 264 13.02 14.45 -7.77
CA TYR A 264 13.61 13.88 -6.56
C TYR A 264 14.89 14.61 -6.21
N THR A 265 14.99 15.07 -4.98
CA THR A 265 16.16 15.73 -4.43
C THR A 265 16.50 15.18 -3.06
N ARG A 266 17.71 15.45 -2.58
CA ARG A 266 18.14 15.11 -1.23
C ARG A 266 18.74 16.33 -0.57
N ARG A 267 18.55 16.45 0.72
CA ARG A 267 19.21 17.40 1.60
C ARG A 267 20.06 16.66 2.61
N GLU A 268 21.30 17.01 2.66
CA GLU A 268 22.27 16.39 3.56
C GLU A 268 22.22 17.07 4.93
N VAL A 269 22.02 16.27 5.96
CA VAL A 269 21.97 16.72 7.35
C VAL A 269 23.18 16.19 8.08
N GLU A 270 24.14 17.04 8.36
CA GLU A 270 25.31 16.64 9.13
C GLU A 270 24.96 16.30 10.58
N LEU A 271 25.46 15.15 11.04
CA LEU A 271 25.35 14.77 12.43
C LEU A 271 26.20 15.72 13.30
N THR A 272 25.64 16.13 14.44
CA THR A 272 26.41 16.86 15.47
C THR A 272 27.50 15.95 16.07
N SER A 273 28.48 16.54 16.76
CA SER A 273 29.53 15.75 17.45
C SER A 273 28.95 14.72 18.41
N VAL A 274 27.90 15.10 19.14
CA VAL A 274 27.20 14.20 20.08
C VAL A 274 26.55 13.03 19.34
N GLN A 275 25.86 13.32 18.23
CA GLN A 275 25.25 12.24 17.42
C GLN A 275 26.33 11.35 16.78
N LYS A 276 27.42 11.91 16.26
CA LYS A 276 28.54 11.14 15.68
C LYS A 276 29.12 10.17 16.70
N GLN A 277 29.37 10.64 17.94
CA GLN A 277 29.88 9.80 19.02
C GLN A 277 28.88 8.68 19.39
N ALA A 278 27.62 9.02 19.61
CA ALA A 278 26.57 8.04 19.92
C ALA A 278 26.38 7.01 18.80
N TYR A 279 26.46 7.45 17.53
CA TYR A 279 26.32 6.59 16.36
C TYR A 279 27.48 5.59 16.27
N LEU A 280 28.73 6.04 16.48
CA LEU A 280 29.92 5.16 16.50
C LEU A 280 29.82 4.12 17.64
N GLN A 281 29.51 4.56 18.87
CA GLN A 281 29.35 3.67 20.01
C GLN A 281 28.27 2.60 19.77
N MET A 282 27.12 3.00 19.21
CA MET A 282 26.05 2.07 18.86
C MET A 282 26.46 1.08 17.77
N THR A 283 27.24 1.53 16.78
CA THR A 283 27.77 0.68 15.70
C THR A 283 28.78 -0.33 16.27
N GLU A 284 29.71 0.09 17.13
CA GLU A 284 30.69 -0.79 17.79
C GLU A 284 30.00 -1.84 18.66
N LEU A 285 29.00 -1.41 19.44
CA LEU A 285 28.17 -2.33 20.25
C LEU A 285 27.47 -3.37 19.37
N ALA A 286 26.87 -2.95 18.28
CA ALA A 286 26.21 -3.84 17.31
C ALA A 286 27.18 -4.85 16.70
N LEU A 287 28.38 -4.41 16.31
CA LEU A 287 29.45 -5.27 15.77
C LEU A 287 29.96 -6.26 16.83
N THR A 288 30.16 -5.83 18.07
CA THR A 288 30.57 -6.68 19.19
C THR A 288 29.54 -7.77 19.48
N LEU A 289 28.26 -7.41 19.50
CA LEU A 289 27.16 -8.35 19.68
C LEU A 289 27.05 -9.36 18.53
N LEU A 290 27.34 -8.93 17.30
CA LEU A 290 27.40 -9.80 16.13
C LEU A 290 28.56 -10.79 16.22
N ALA A 291 29.77 -10.32 16.56
CA ALA A 291 30.97 -11.17 16.70
C ALA A 291 30.81 -12.21 17.84
N GLY A 292 30.14 -11.83 18.95
CA GLY A 292 29.84 -12.71 20.07
C GLY A 292 28.69 -13.71 19.86
N GLY A 293 28.10 -13.76 18.66
CA GLY A 293 26.95 -14.64 18.34
C GLY A 293 25.64 -14.28 19.06
N LYS A 294 25.61 -13.19 19.82
CA LYS A 294 24.42 -12.74 20.58
C LYS A 294 23.36 -12.07 19.72
N LEU A 295 23.71 -11.65 18.50
CA LEU A 295 22.77 -11.11 17.48
C LEU A 295 22.31 -12.18 16.47
N SER A 296 22.17 -13.42 16.91
CA SER A 296 21.73 -14.52 16.04
C SER A 296 20.26 -14.41 15.58
N SER A 297 19.48 -13.48 16.13
CA SER A 297 18.10 -13.25 15.69
C SER A 297 17.96 -11.97 14.86
N THR A 298 17.21 -12.05 13.78
CA THR A 298 16.82 -10.91 12.91
C THR A 298 16.18 -9.77 13.72
N LYS A 299 15.51 -10.07 14.83
CA LYS A 299 14.91 -9.06 15.72
C LYS A 299 15.97 -8.15 16.36
N ASN A 300 17.06 -8.70 16.83
CA ASN A 300 18.11 -7.91 17.49
C ASN A 300 18.86 -7.01 16.50
N ALA A 301 19.10 -7.51 15.28
CA ALA A 301 19.71 -6.71 14.20
C ALA A 301 18.80 -5.53 13.80
N LEU A 302 17.49 -5.76 13.63
CA LEU A 302 16.52 -4.70 13.33
C LEU A 302 16.45 -3.65 14.45
N THR A 303 16.50 -4.07 15.71
CA THR A 303 16.52 -3.13 16.85
C THR A 303 17.74 -2.20 16.80
N GLN A 304 18.92 -2.72 16.46
CA GLN A 304 20.12 -1.88 16.33
C GLN A 304 20.01 -0.88 15.18
N ILE A 305 19.49 -1.30 14.03
CA ILE A 305 19.24 -0.41 12.88
C ILE A 305 18.25 0.70 13.26
N MET A 306 17.19 0.37 13.99
CA MET A 306 16.23 1.36 14.48
C MET A 306 16.86 2.36 15.44
N ARG A 307 17.75 1.92 16.33
CA ARG A 307 18.48 2.82 17.23
C ARG A 307 19.45 3.75 16.50
N LEU A 308 20.18 3.23 15.50
CA LEU A 308 21.04 4.04 14.65
C LEU A 308 20.22 5.11 13.92
N GLN A 309 19.03 4.76 13.43
CA GLN A 309 18.13 5.71 12.80
C GLN A 309 17.62 6.76 13.79
N GLN A 310 17.24 6.37 15.00
CA GLN A 310 16.84 7.32 16.05
C GLN A 310 17.95 8.32 16.36
N ILE A 311 19.20 7.87 16.45
CA ILE A 311 20.35 8.76 16.68
C ILE A 311 20.46 9.78 15.55
N CYS A 312 20.30 9.40 14.27
CA CYS A 312 20.28 10.32 13.13
C CYS A 312 19.14 11.35 13.25
N LEU A 313 18.03 10.98 13.86
CA LEU A 313 16.86 11.85 14.05
C LEU A 313 16.97 12.77 15.29
N GLY A 314 17.98 12.58 16.15
CA GLY A 314 18.18 13.39 17.35
C GLY A 314 17.53 12.84 18.61
N HIS A 315 17.28 11.55 18.68
CA HIS A 315 16.81 10.88 19.91
C HIS A 315 17.27 9.43 19.95
N LEU A 316 17.18 8.82 21.13
CA LEU A 316 17.42 7.40 21.36
C LEU A 316 16.46 6.89 22.42
N THR A 317 15.77 5.80 22.15
CA THR A 317 14.95 5.11 23.16
C THR A 317 15.74 3.94 23.71
N ASP A 318 15.92 3.89 25.01
CA ASP A 318 16.62 2.78 25.69
C ASP A 318 15.73 1.53 25.86
N ASP A 319 16.28 0.50 26.50
CA ASP A 319 15.56 -0.77 26.71
C ASP A 319 14.41 -0.65 27.73
N GLU A 320 14.42 0.39 28.56
CA GLU A 320 13.40 0.71 29.56
C GLU A 320 12.28 1.60 28.96
N GLY A 321 12.44 2.02 27.71
CA GLY A 321 11.48 2.87 26.99
C GLY A 321 11.66 4.37 27.26
N VAL A 322 12.74 4.78 27.95
CA VAL A 322 13.06 6.18 28.20
C VAL A 322 13.67 6.79 26.94
N VAL A 323 13.19 7.96 26.57
CA VAL A 323 13.69 8.70 25.41
C VAL A 323 14.75 9.71 25.83
N HIS A 324 15.96 9.53 25.32
CA HIS A 324 17.09 10.46 25.48
C HIS A 324 17.17 11.38 24.29
N GLU A 325 17.22 12.69 24.53
CA GLU A 325 17.33 13.69 23.49
C GLU A 325 18.78 13.94 23.09
N LEU A 326 19.03 14.01 21.81
CA LEU A 326 20.31 14.35 21.22
C LEU A 326 20.16 15.64 20.40
N LYS A 327 21.06 16.61 20.60
CA LYS A 327 21.07 17.81 19.77
C LYS A 327 21.27 17.41 18.30
N SER A 328 20.36 17.83 17.42
CA SER A 328 20.38 17.48 15.99
C SER A 328 20.15 18.70 15.13
N ASN A 329 20.76 18.71 13.94
CA ASN A 329 20.57 19.76 12.93
C ASN A 329 19.33 19.49 12.04
N ARG A 330 18.70 18.32 12.16
CA ARG A 330 17.68 17.86 11.19
C ARG A 330 16.43 18.72 11.14
N LEU A 331 15.95 19.16 12.31
CA LEU A 331 14.79 20.05 12.38
C LEU A 331 15.12 21.42 11.78
N LYS A 332 16.33 21.93 12.02
CA LYS A 332 16.81 23.19 11.42
C LYS A 332 16.83 23.09 9.89
N GLU A 333 17.42 22.02 9.35
CA GLU A 333 17.48 21.78 7.91
C GLU A 333 16.08 21.64 7.29
N LEU A 334 15.13 20.97 7.99
CA LEU A 334 13.74 20.90 7.56
C LEU A 334 13.14 22.32 7.43
N LEU A 335 13.35 23.17 8.41
CA LEU A 335 12.80 24.53 8.39
C LEU A 335 13.42 25.37 7.26
N GLU A 336 14.72 25.20 6.97
CA GLU A 336 15.39 25.83 5.83
C GLU A 336 14.79 25.35 4.50
N VAL A 337 14.56 24.07 4.32
CA VAL A 337 13.85 23.53 3.14
C VAL A 337 12.45 24.13 3.01
N ILE A 338 11.72 24.27 4.12
CA ILE A 338 10.35 24.82 4.11
C ILE A 338 10.35 26.31 3.74
N GLU A 339 11.37 27.07 4.11
CA GLU A 339 11.51 28.48 3.71
C GLU A 339 11.69 28.68 2.21
N GLU A 340 12.36 27.72 1.55
CA GLU A 340 12.55 27.72 0.10
C GLU A 340 11.26 27.39 -0.66
N LEU A 341 10.24 26.83 0.02
CA LEU A 341 9.02 26.36 -0.62
C LEU A 341 7.94 27.43 -0.74
N GLN A 342 7.32 27.45 -1.90
CA GLN A 342 6.06 28.15 -2.13
C GLN A 342 4.90 27.16 -2.12
N GLY A 343 3.79 27.49 -1.41
CA GLY A 343 2.59 26.66 -1.40
C GLY A 343 2.55 25.64 -0.25
N LYS A 344 1.76 24.59 -0.45
CA LYS A 344 1.48 23.55 0.56
C LYS A 344 2.49 22.43 0.47
N ALA A 345 2.84 21.85 1.64
CA ALA A 345 3.76 20.73 1.72
C ALA A 345 3.26 19.63 2.65
N VAL A 346 3.62 18.40 2.32
CA VAL A 346 3.42 17.21 3.16
C VAL A 346 4.76 16.78 3.73
N ILE A 347 4.85 16.60 5.04
CA ILE A 347 6.04 16.16 5.73
C ILE A 347 5.79 14.77 6.34
N TRP A 348 6.58 13.79 5.91
CA TRP A 348 6.50 12.42 6.39
C TRP A 348 7.58 12.11 7.42
N ALA A 349 7.18 11.60 8.57
CA ALA A 349 8.08 11.12 9.61
C ALA A 349 7.61 9.76 10.15
N THR A 350 8.55 8.86 10.46
CA THR A 350 8.27 7.49 10.92
C THR A 350 8.00 7.38 12.42
N TRP A 351 8.32 8.41 13.19
CA TRP A 351 8.17 8.42 14.65
C TRP A 351 7.17 9.47 15.10
N THR A 352 6.22 9.09 15.95
CA THR A 352 5.18 10.00 16.47
C THR A 352 5.78 11.20 17.20
N ARG A 353 6.93 11.00 17.87
CA ARG A 353 7.68 12.08 18.52
C ARG A 353 8.14 13.13 17.53
N ASP A 354 8.75 12.71 16.41
CA ASP A 354 9.20 13.64 15.37
C ASP A 354 8.04 14.39 14.74
N ILE A 355 6.90 13.71 14.50
CA ILE A 355 5.68 14.35 14.02
C ILE A 355 5.24 15.48 14.95
N ARG A 356 5.27 15.25 16.28
CA ARG A 356 4.91 16.26 17.28
C ARG A 356 5.91 17.42 17.30
N SER A 357 7.22 17.12 17.29
CA SER A 357 8.28 18.12 17.30
C SER A 357 8.25 19.00 16.05
N ILE A 358 8.11 18.41 14.87
CA ILE A 358 7.98 19.12 13.59
C ILE A 358 6.74 20.00 13.61
N ALA A 359 5.59 19.47 14.01
CA ALA A 359 4.34 20.22 14.05
C ALA A 359 4.45 21.42 15.00
N SER A 360 5.03 21.24 16.20
CA SER A 360 5.24 22.35 17.15
C SER A 360 6.13 23.45 16.54
N ALA A 361 7.27 23.09 15.99
CA ALA A 361 8.19 24.08 15.38
C ALA A 361 7.56 24.85 14.21
N LEU A 362 6.70 24.18 13.43
CA LEU A 362 5.99 24.84 12.34
C LEU A 362 4.84 25.72 12.85
N GLN A 363 4.13 25.30 13.91
CA GLN A 363 3.09 26.09 14.55
C GLN A 363 3.65 27.37 15.18
N ASP A 364 4.80 27.25 15.85
CA ASP A 364 5.49 28.42 16.43
C ASP A 364 5.89 29.44 15.38
N ARG A 365 6.22 28.99 14.15
CA ARG A 365 6.71 29.87 13.09
C ARG A 365 5.62 30.38 12.16
N TYR A 366 4.62 29.55 11.83
CA TYR A 366 3.58 29.84 10.82
C TYR A 366 2.17 29.95 11.38
N GLY A 367 2.00 29.72 12.68
CA GLY A 367 0.71 29.72 13.36
C GLY A 367 0.04 28.35 13.42
N VAL A 368 -0.84 28.17 14.40
CA VAL A 368 -1.52 26.89 14.70
C VAL A 368 -2.41 26.44 13.52
N ASP A 369 -3.09 27.39 12.86
CA ASP A 369 -3.98 27.12 11.74
C ASP A 369 -3.23 26.66 10.46
N ALA A 370 -1.91 26.88 10.39
CA ALA A 370 -1.11 26.52 9.24
C ALA A 370 -0.67 25.05 9.24
N VAL A 371 -0.86 24.30 10.34
CA VAL A 371 -0.27 22.96 10.53
C VAL A 371 -1.31 21.97 11.03
N ALA A 372 -1.46 20.85 10.34
CA ALA A 372 -2.25 19.72 10.82
C ALA A 372 -1.36 18.48 10.98
N ARG A 373 -1.73 17.62 11.93
CA ARG A 373 -1.07 16.31 12.18
C ARG A 373 -1.95 15.17 11.71
N LEU A 374 -1.32 14.19 11.06
CA LEU A 374 -2.00 12.99 10.59
C LEU A 374 -1.22 11.74 11.01
N HIS A 375 -1.58 11.15 12.13
CA HIS A 375 -0.93 9.96 12.69
C HIS A 375 -1.94 8.96 13.26
N GLY A 376 -1.47 7.84 13.83
CA GLY A 376 -2.34 6.75 14.28
C GLY A 376 -3.36 7.13 15.35
N GLU A 377 -3.07 8.17 16.14
CA GLU A 377 -3.95 8.69 17.20
C GLU A 377 -4.99 9.70 16.68
N THR A 378 -4.89 10.16 15.42
CA THR A 378 -5.87 11.07 14.81
C THR A 378 -7.19 10.31 14.60
N PRO A 379 -8.32 10.75 15.19
CA PRO A 379 -9.62 10.11 15.03
C PRO A 379 -10.05 10.04 13.56
N ASP A 380 -10.69 8.96 13.15
CA ASP A 380 -11.07 8.74 11.74
C ASP A 380 -12.05 9.83 11.22
N ASN A 381 -12.91 10.34 12.09
CA ASN A 381 -13.85 11.43 11.77
C ASN A 381 -13.17 12.79 11.53
N GLU A 382 -12.01 13.03 12.13
CA GLU A 382 -11.25 14.28 11.94
C GLU A 382 -10.38 14.24 10.68
N ARG A 383 -9.93 13.06 10.27
CA ARG A 383 -9.03 12.89 9.11
C ARG A 383 -9.59 13.47 7.83
N GLN A 384 -10.89 13.25 7.59
CA GLN A 384 -11.54 13.76 6.39
C GLN A 384 -11.59 15.29 6.38
N GLY A 385 -11.95 15.93 7.49
CA GLY A 385 -11.97 17.38 7.62
C GLY A 385 -10.58 18.01 7.44
N ILE A 386 -9.52 17.35 7.96
CA ILE A 386 -8.13 17.79 7.76
C ILE A 386 -7.77 17.74 6.27
N VAL A 387 -8.12 16.66 5.56
CA VAL A 387 -7.84 16.52 4.13
C VAL A 387 -8.60 17.53 3.30
N GLU A 388 -9.88 17.75 3.58
CA GLU A 388 -10.71 18.75 2.90
C GLU A 388 -10.14 20.16 3.09
N SER A 389 -9.78 20.54 4.33
CA SER A 389 -9.13 21.81 4.63
C SER A 389 -7.75 21.94 3.96
N PHE A 390 -7.00 20.84 3.83
CA PHE A 390 -5.71 20.88 3.14
C PHE A 390 -5.87 21.05 1.63
N GLN A 391 -6.92 20.48 1.04
CA GLN A 391 -7.22 20.60 -0.40
C GLN A 391 -7.79 21.96 -0.77
N ASP A 392 -8.43 22.66 0.18
CA ASP A 392 -8.97 24.00 -0.05
C ASP A 392 -7.81 25.02 -0.17
N THR A 393 -7.72 25.66 -1.33
CA THR A 393 -6.70 26.67 -1.62
C THR A 393 -6.88 27.95 -0.82
N SER A 394 -8.07 28.23 -0.31
CA SER A 394 -8.38 29.38 0.54
C SER A 394 -8.03 29.15 2.01
N SER A 395 -7.85 27.90 2.42
CA SER A 395 -7.51 27.51 3.78
C SER A 395 -6.10 27.93 4.16
N LYS A 396 -5.93 28.41 5.40
CA LYS A 396 -4.62 28.72 6.00
C LYS A 396 -3.75 27.47 6.21
N LEU A 397 -4.34 26.27 6.16
CA LEU A 397 -3.62 25.01 6.35
C LEU A 397 -2.63 24.79 5.22
N ARG A 398 -1.34 24.95 5.54
CA ARG A 398 -0.22 24.88 4.59
C ARG A 398 0.59 23.60 4.74
N PHE A 399 0.74 23.08 5.95
CA PHE A 399 1.61 21.95 6.25
C PHE A 399 0.82 20.79 6.85
N LEU A 400 0.97 19.61 6.24
CA LEU A 400 0.47 18.35 6.78
C LEU A 400 1.66 17.52 7.26
N VAL A 401 1.73 17.25 8.55
CA VAL A 401 2.79 16.44 9.16
C VAL A 401 2.22 15.09 9.56
N GLY A 402 2.77 13.98 9.03
CA GLY A 402 2.17 12.69 9.30
C GLY A 402 3.10 11.49 9.16
N HIS A 403 2.54 10.33 9.51
CA HIS A 403 3.21 9.05 9.30
C HIS A 403 2.81 8.49 7.92
N PRO A 404 3.77 8.02 7.09
CA PRO A 404 3.46 7.50 5.74
C PRO A 404 2.39 6.39 5.74
N LYS A 405 2.38 5.53 6.75
CA LYS A 405 1.38 4.47 6.89
C LYS A 405 -0.03 5.00 7.14
N THR A 406 -0.18 6.07 7.92
CA THR A 406 -1.49 6.69 8.23
C THR A 406 -1.99 7.48 7.03
N GLY A 407 -1.10 8.23 6.38
CA GLY A 407 -1.39 8.93 5.13
C GLY A 407 -1.52 8.00 3.93
N GLY A 408 -1.03 6.76 4.03
CA GLY A 408 -0.98 5.78 2.95
C GLY A 408 -2.34 5.23 2.48
N HIS A 409 -3.45 5.47 3.18
CA HIS A 409 -4.71 4.83 2.89
C HIS A 409 -5.77 5.83 2.37
N GLY A 410 -5.90 5.93 1.04
CA GLY A 410 -7.04 6.56 0.37
C GLY A 410 -7.09 8.10 0.33
N LEU A 411 -6.14 8.80 0.96
CA LEU A 411 -6.15 10.27 1.01
C LEU A 411 -5.73 10.89 -0.32
N THR A 412 -6.30 12.06 -0.64
CA THR A 412 -5.89 12.89 -1.78
C THR A 412 -5.26 14.18 -1.25
N LEU A 413 -4.00 14.44 -1.62
CA LEU A 413 -3.20 15.57 -1.12
C LEU A 413 -2.59 16.37 -2.28
N THR A 414 -3.33 16.50 -3.39
CA THR A 414 -2.88 17.12 -4.64
C THR A 414 -2.68 18.63 -4.54
N ALA A 415 -3.16 19.28 -3.48
CA ALA A 415 -2.85 20.67 -3.20
C ALA A 415 -1.37 20.91 -2.84
N ALA A 416 -0.63 19.85 -2.44
CA ALA A 416 0.79 19.96 -2.18
C ALA A 416 1.62 19.84 -3.47
N SER A 417 2.65 20.69 -3.60
CA SER A 417 3.68 20.61 -4.64
C SER A 417 5.02 20.08 -4.10
N CYS A 418 5.12 19.90 -2.79
CA CYS A 418 6.33 19.36 -2.15
C CYS A 418 5.96 18.26 -1.13
N CYS A 419 6.78 17.23 -1.10
CA CYS A 419 6.68 16.12 -0.16
C CYS A 419 8.05 15.90 0.47
N ILE A 420 8.19 16.13 1.77
CA ILE A 420 9.46 16.04 2.49
C ILE A 420 9.46 14.77 3.33
N TYR A 421 10.46 13.93 3.15
CA TYR A 421 10.71 12.77 4.00
C TYR A 421 11.75 13.15 5.07
N TYR A 422 11.24 13.50 6.24
CA TYR A 422 12.06 13.73 7.43
C TYR A 422 12.78 12.45 7.86
N SER A 423 12.11 11.31 7.69
CA SER A 423 12.69 9.98 7.87
C SER A 423 12.04 8.97 6.93
N ASN A 424 12.80 7.99 6.47
CA ASN A 424 12.37 6.90 5.60
C ASN A 424 12.35 5.56 6.35
N SER A 425 11.46 4.65 5.94
CA SER A 425 11.50 3.25 6.33
C SER A 425 12.00 2.37 5.18
N TYR A 426 12.40 1.12 5.45
CA TYR A 426 12.73 0.14 4.41
C TYR A 426 11.52 -0.34 3.59
N ASP A 427 10.31 0.11 3.92
CA ASP A 427 9.09 -0.34 3.27
C ASP A 427 8.83 0.48 1.99
N LEU A 428 9.17 -0.12 0.84
CA LEU A 428 8.95 0.47 -0.47
C LEU A 428 7.46 0.76 -0.72
N GLU A 429 6.58 -0.13 -0.28
CA GLU A 429 5.14 0.04 -0.48
C GLU A 429 4.65 1.32 0.21
N LEU A 430 5.08 1.56 1.46
CA LEU A 430 4.75 2.81 2.17
C LEU A 430 5.31 4.05 1.45
N ARG A 431 6.53 3.95 0.90
CA ARG A 431 7.13 5.06 0.14
C ARG A 431 6.31 5.38 -1.10
N VAL A 432 6.05 4.40 -1.94
CA VAL A 432 5.28 4.58 -3.19
C VAL A 432 3.87 5.07 -2.87
N GLN A 433 3.19 4.46 -1.90
CA GLN A 433 1.85 4.88 -1.49
C GLN A 433 1.81 6.32 -1.00
N SER A 434 2.78 6.75 -0.20
CA SER A 434 2.83 8.13 0.32
C SER A 434 3.12 9.16 -0.77
N GLU A 435 3.98 8.84 -1.75
CA GLU A 435 4.19 9.68 -2.94
C GLU A 435 2.93 9.84 -3.76
N ASP A 436 2.19 8.75 -3.95
CA ASP A 436 0.98 8.70 -4.75
C ASP A 436 -0.22 9.44 -4.12
N ARG A 437 -0.11 9.91 -2.88
CA ARG A 437 -1.11 10.82 -2.28
C ARG A 437 -1.03 12.22 -2.86
N VAL A 438 0.16 12.66 -3.18
CA VAL A 438 0.43 13.99 -3.74
C VAL A 438 0.42 13.96 -5.27
N HIS A 439 1.00 12.91 -5.88
CA HIS A 439 1.09 12.77 -7.32
C HIS A 439 0.00 11.83 -7.87
N ARG A 440 -1.17 12.38 -8.14
CA ARG A 440 -2.34 11.65 -8.68
C ARG A 440 -3.23 12.57 -9.50
N ILE A 441 -4.33 12.04 -10.10
CA ILE A 441 -5.32 12.81 -10.86
C ILE A 441 -5.73 14.06 -10.07
N GLY A 442 -5.65 15.21 -10.71
CA GLY A 442 -5.91 16.53 -10.11
C GLY A 442 -4.64 17.26 -9.65
N GLN A 443 -3.45 16.68 -9.79
CA GLN A 443 -2.18 17.38 -9.59
C GLN A 443 -1.85 18.22 -10.81
N LEU A 444 -1.71 19.52 -10.60
CA LEU A 444 -1.42 20.50 -11.67
C LEU A 444 0.04 20.96 -11.68
N ASN A 445 0.77 20.71 -10.61
CA ASN A 445 2.13 21.17 -10.42
C ASN A 445 3.13 20.01 -10.42
N LYS A 446 4.37 20.27 -10.82
CA LYS A 446 5.48 19.34 -10.56
C LYS A 446 5.61 19.11 -9.07
N VAL A 447 5.76 17.85 -8.67
CA VAL A 447 5.90 17.48 -7.27
C VAL A 447 7.35 17.21 -6.95
N THR A 448 7.89 17.97 -6.01
CA THR A 448 9.26 17.79 -5.51
C THR A 448 9.25 16.90 -4.27
N TYR A 449 10.02 15.81 -4.34
CA TYR A 449 10.24 14.89 -3.22
C TYR A 449 11.63 15.15 -2.64
N VAL A 450 11.69 15.57 -1.39
CA VAL A 450 12.91 15.91 -0.67
C VAL A 450 13.20 14.86 0.38
N ASP A 451 14.31 14.14 0.28
CA ASP A 451 14.78 13.23 1.33
C ASP A 451 15.81 13.93 2.21
N LEU A 452 15.57 14.04 3.52
CA LEU A 452 16.59 14.44 4.47
C LEU A 452 17.44 13.23 4.83
N ILE A 453 18.75 13.31 4.60
CA ILE A 453 19.67 12.17 4.72
C ILE A 453 20.91 12.60 5.51
N SER A 454 21.30 11.81 6.50
CA SER A 454 22.60 11.98 7.16
C SER A 454 23.67 11.16 6.42
N PRO A 455 24.66 11.79 5.77
CA PRO A 455 25.67 11.08 4.99
C PRO A 455 26.45 10.05 5.81
N GLY A 456 26.82 8.92 5.19
CA GLY A 456 27.58 7.83 5.83
C GLY A 456 26.82 7.06 6.90
N THR A 457 25.50 7.17 6.95
CA THR A 457 24.67 6.54 8.00
C THR A 457 23.65 5.56 7.44
N VAL A 458 22.85 5.02 8.35
CA VAL A 458 21.72 4.14 8.02
C VAL A 458 20.69 4.81 7.09
N ASP A 459 20.58 6.12 7.07
CA ASP A 459 19.66 6.84 6.17
C ASP A 459 20.01 6.60 4.69
N GLU A 460 21.29 6.66 4.32
CA GLU A 460 21.71 6.34 2.94
C GLU A 460 21.43 4.88 2.60
N LYS A 461 21.68 3.97 3.56
CA LYS A 461 21.42 2.52 3.35
C LYS A 461 19.93 2.24 3.17
N ILE A 462 19.07 2.96 3.87
CA ILE A 462 17.62 2.87 3.71
C ILE A 462 17.20 3.32 2.31
N VAL A 463 17.65 4.50 1.87
CA VAL A 463 17.31 5.02 0.54
C VAL A 463 17.84 4.10 -0.56
N LYS A 464 19.08 3.59 -0.42
CA LYS A 464 19.65 2.61 -1.36
C LYS A 464 18.82 1.33 -1.41
N ALA A 465 18.43 0.76 -0.25
CA ALA A 465 17.60 -0.44 -0.21
C ALA A 465 16.20 -0.24 -0.83
N LEU A 466 15.63 0.96 -0.71
CA LEU A 466 14.38 1.32 -1.39
C LEU A 466 14.57 1.33 -2.91
N ARG A 467 15.66 1.90 -3.40
CA ARG A 467 16.00 1.94 -4.83
C ARG A 467 16.20 0.52 -5.40
N ASP A 468 16.98 -0.32 -4.70
CA ASP A 468 17.25 -1.71 -5.14
C ASP A 468 15.95 -2.54 -5.24
N LYS A 469 14.98 -2.32 -4.34
CA LYS A 469 13.66 -2.98 -4.40
C LYS A 469 12.82 -2.52 -5.58
N ILE A 470 12.89 -1.25 -5.92
CA ILE A 470 12.22 -0.70 -7.10
C ILE A 470 12.81 -1.34 -8.36
N ASN A 471 14.13 -1.50 -8.43
CA ASN A 471 14.83 -2.11 -9.56
C ASN A 471 14.33 -3.53 -9.83
N VAL A 472 14.17 -4.35 -8.79
CA VAL A 472 13.67 -5.72 -8.93
C VAL A 472 12.21 -5.74 -9.39
N ALA A 473 11.38 -4.87 -8.82
CA ALA A 473 9.98 -4.74 -9.20
C ALA A 473 9.82 -4.35 -10.68
N ASP A 474 10.59 -3.35 -11.10
CA ASP A 474 10.57 -2.83 -12.47
C ASP A 474 10.99 -3.89 -13.49
N THR A 475 12.02 -4.69 -13.19
CA THR A 475 12.47 -5.79 -14.06
C THR A 475 11.35 -6.79 -14.32
N ILE A 476 10.60 -7.17 -13.28
CA ILE A 476 9.50 -8.15 -13.42
C ILE A 476 8.31 -7.58 -14.15
N LEU A 477 8.01 -6.33 -13.95
CA LEU A 477 6.86 -5.66 -14.54
C LEU A 477 7.15 -5.05 -15.92
N GLY A 478 8.39 -5.22 -16.45
CA GLY A 478 8.80 -4.66 -17.74
C GLY A 478 8.97 -3.15 -17.72
N GLU A 479 9.24 -2.56 -16.58
CA GLU A 479 9.41 -1.12 -16.40
C GLU A 479 10.88 -0.71 -16.50
N GLU A 480 11.21 0.25 -17.37
CA GLU A 480 12.56 0.80 -17.49
C GLU A 480 12.86 1.84 -16.40
N LEU A 481 13.94 1.61 -15.67
CA LEU A 481 14.40 2.34 -14.48
C LEU A 481 15.15 3.63 -14.74
N ARG A 482 15.49 3.90 -15.98
CA ARG A 482 16.49 4.94 -16.32
C ARG A 482 16.18 6.36 -15.83
N LYS A 483 14.91 6.67 -15.50
CA LYS A 483 14.48 8.02 -15.06
C LYS A 483 14.51 8.24 -13.55
N TRP A 484 14.85 7.21 -12.76
CA TRP A 484 14.90 7.34 -11.29
C TRP A 484 16.30 7.70 -10.76
N LEU A 485 17.30 7.59 -11.62
CA LEU A 485 18.71 7.80 -11.25
C LEU A 485 19.27 9.15 -11.70
N LEU A 486 18.51 9.95 -12.41
CA LEU A 486 18.81 11.32 -12.78
C LEU A 486 17.95 12.28 -11.97
#